data_ca9d734ee697c7819c8b6f0f124db8bb
#
_entry.id   ca9d734ee697c7819c8b6f0f124db8bb
#
_cell.length_a   1.000
_cell.length_b   1.000
_cell.length_c   1.000
_cell.angle_alpha   90.00
_cell.angle_beta   90.00
_cell.angle_gamma   90.00
#
_symmetry.space_group_name_H-M   'P 1'
#
loop_
_entity.id
_entity.type
_entity.pdbx_description
1 polymer ?
#
loop_
_entity_poly.entity_id
_entity_poly.type
_entity_poly.pdbx_seq_one_letter_code
_entity_poly.pdbx_strand_id
1 'polypeptide(L)'
;MTHIDLLPQDDSTNGWNNMLPPRNPNPPLTDTVSPDWVVVGAGFAGLAAARRLAENRPQDQIILLEAQNLAGAASGRNAGFAIDLPHGQQLQDELSVMPRHIRLARSAIDYLQQQIDTHSIECQWSSRGQYHGAVSAHAFRTEIEPFARVLDQLGEPYRLLDRPQLAAEIGTSYSPGALYAPGAFLMNPAALVRGLGDSQPENVTIYENSPVITANYGGKITLTTPNGRVRAQQLILGTGIYTEEFGFYKRSLLPIALSA
;
A
#
# COMPACT_ATOMS: atom_id res chain seq x y z
N MET A 1 9.77 15.99 -23.23
CA MET A 1 8.56 16.31 -22.45
C MET A 1 7.61 15.14 -22.57
N THR A 2 7.17 14.58 -21.45
CA THR A 2 6.23 13.46 -21.39
C THR A 2 4.88 14.01 -20.95
N HIS A 3 3.82 13.69 -21.67
CA HIS A 3 2.44 13.97 -21.28
C HIS A 3 1.91 12.79 -20.47
N ILE A 4 1.15 13.07 -19.42
CA ILE A 4 0.49 12.09 -18.57
C ILE A 4 -1.01 12.19 -18.89
N ASP A 5 -1.48 11.24 -19.69
CA ASP A 5 -2.84 11.28 -20.25
C ASP A 5 -3.83 10.50 -19.36
N LEU A 6 -3.37 9.44 -18.73
CA LEU A 6 -4.18 8.64 -17.82
C LEU A 6 -3.98 9.10 -16.37
N LEU A 7 -5.02 9.68 -15.80
CA LEU A 7 -5.03 10.13 -14.41
C LEU A 7 -5.99 9.28 -13.57
N PRO A 8 -5.70 9.06 -12.28
CA PRO A 8 -6.61 8.37 -11.39
C PRO A 8 -7.92 9.17 -11.27
N GLN A 9 -9.05 8.46 -11.27
CA GLN A 9 -10.36 9.05 -11.09
C GLN A 9 -10.99 8.53 -9.81
N ASP A 10 -11.58 9.42 -9.02
CA ASP A 10 -12.37 9.04 -7.86
C ASP A 10 -13.83 8.84 -8.31
N ASP A 11 -14.36 7.67 -8.07
CA ASP A 11 -15.74 7.30 -8.35
C ASP A 11 -16.62 7.36 -7.08
N SER A 12 -16.07 7.85 -5.97
CA SER A 12 -16.73 7.93 -4.66
C SER A 12 -17.20 6.58 -4.08
N THR A 13 -16.69 5.45 -4.61
CA THR A 13 -17.08 4.11 -4.16
C THR A 13 -16.16 3.51 -3.09
N ASN A 14 -15.18 4.28 -2.60
CA ASN A 14 -14.27 3.83 -1.56
C ASN A 14 -14.98 3.68 -0.20
N GLY A 15 -15.43 2.46 0.11
CA GLY A 15 -16.14 2.13 1.35
C GLY A 15 -15.35 2.51 2.60
N TRP A 16 -14.05 2.25 2.64
CA TRP A 16 -13.19 2.62 3.77
C TRP A 16 -13.17 4.13 4.03
N ASN A 17 -13.05 4.89 2.95
CA ASN A 17 -13.04 6.36 3.02
C ASN A 17 -14.40 6.92 3.47
N ASN A 18 -15.50 6.32 2.98
CA ASN A 18 -16.86 6.72 3.30
C ASN A 18 -17.25 6.44 4.77
N MET A 19 -16.53 5.53 5.44
CA MET A 19 -16.70 5.24 6.88
C MET A 19 -15.99 6.24 7.79
N LEU A 20 -15.11 7.08 7.24
CA LEU A 20 -14.31 8.03 8.00
C LEU A 20 -14.99 9.41 8.06
N PRO A 21 -14.72 10.19 9.09
CA PRO A 21 -15.20 11.58 9.15
C PRO A 21 -14.65 12.38 7.95
N PRO A 22 -15.38 13.42 7.49
CA PRO A 22 -14.90 14.35 6.49
C PRO A 22 -13.54 14.93 6.88
N ARG A 23 -12.64 15.07 5.89
CA ARG A 23 -11.31 15.66 6.05
C ARG A 23 -11.17 16.82 5.06
N ASN A 24 -10.61 17.93 5.52
CA ASN A 24 -10.17 18.96 4.61
C ASN A 24 -8.86 18.50 3.93
N PRO A 25 -8.80 18.41 2.61
CA PRO A 25 -7.57 18.05 1.91
C PRO A 25 -6.51 19.14 2.09
N ASN A 26 -5.23 18.77 1.97
CA ASN A 26 -4.18 19.75 1.82
C ASN A 26 -4.42 20.61 0.55
N PRO A 27 -3.98 21.88 0.54
CA PRO A 27 -4.23 22.76 -0.59
C PRO A 27 -3.59 22.21 -1.87
N PRO A 28 -4.19 22.43 -3.06
CA PRO A 28 -3.55 22.10 -4.32
C PRO A 28 -2.35 23.02 -4.58
N LEU A 29 -1.41 22.53 -5.39
CA LEU A 29 -0.28 23.33 -5.83
C LEU A 29 -0.74 24.41 -6.83
N THR A 30 -0.55 25.68 -6.46
CA THR A 30 -0.95 26.85 -7.28
C THR A 30 0.23 27.65 -7.81
N ASP A 31 1.42 27.45 -7.24
CA ASP A 31 2.61 28.24 -7.53
C ASP A 31 3.71 27.43 -8.23
N THR A 32 4.80 28.10 -8.59
CA THR A 32 6.04 27.44 -8.99
C THR A 32 6.94 27.30 -7.76
N VAL A 33 7.24 26.03 -7.40
CA VAL A 33 8.08 25.68 -6.24
C VAL A 33 9.35 24.95 -6.69
N SER A 34 10.42 25.06 -5.90
CA SER A 34 11.71 24.47 -6.25
C SER A 34 12.32 23.71 -5.07
N PRO A 35 11.77 22.54 -4.70
CA PRO A 35 12.29 21.70 -3.63
C PRO A 35 13.55 20.95 -4.08
N ASP A 36 14.23 20.32 -3.11
CA ASP A 36 15.32 19.38 -3.40
C ASP A 36 14.78 18.07 -3.99
N TRP A 37 13.66 17.60 -3.44
CA TRP A 37 13.00 16.35 -3.82
C TRP A 37 11.53 16.56 -4.16
N VAL A 38 11.08 15.87 -5.19
CA VAL A 38 9.65 15.70 -5.44
C VAL A 38 9.28 14.22 -5.44
N VAL A 39 8.23 13.88 -4.70
CA VAL A 39 7.60 12.56 -4.70
C VAL A 39 6.25 12.69 -5.38
N VAL A 40 5.90 11.80 -6.29
CA VAL A 40 4.60 11.78 -6.96
C VAL A 40 3.82 10.54 -6.52
N GLY A 41 2.63 10.76 -5.98
CA GLY A 41 1.73 9.75 -5.43
C GLY A 41 1.85 9.60 -3.91
N ALA A 42 0.78 9.91 -3.18
CA ALA A 42 0.67 9.80 -1.72
C ALA A 42 0.03 8.47 -1.26
N GLY A 43 0.35 7.38 -1.96
CA GLY A 43 0.09 6.02 -1.50
C GLY A 43 1.13 5.57 -0.48
N PHE A 44 1.04 4.33 0.03
CA PHE A 44 1.99 3.79 1.02
C PHE A 44 3.46 3.98 0.60
N ALA A 45 3.79 3.70 -0.66
CA ALA A 45 5.17 3.81 -1.16
C ALA A 45 5.67 5.25 -1.14
N GLY A 46 4.88 6.20 -1.64
CA GLY A 46 5.27 7.61 -1.69
C GLY A 46 5.36 8.25 -0.31
N LEU A 47 4.39 7.97 0.57
CA LEU A 47 4.41 8.47 1.96
C LEU A 47 5.62 7.92 2.74
N ALA A 48 5.92 6.62 2.60
CA ALA A 48 7.09 6.01 3.23
C ALA A 48 8.40 6.58 2.69
N ALA A 49 8.49 6.81 1.38
CA ALA A 49 9.67 7.40 0.74
C ALA A 49 9.88 8.85 1.21
N ALA A 50 8.82 9.66 1.22
CA ALA A 50 8.89 11.06 1.68
C ALA A 50 9.34 11.13 3.14
N ARG A 51 8.74 10.34 4.03
CA ARG A 51 9.11 10.26 5.44
C ARG A 51 10.57 9.87 5.63
N ARG A 52 11.00 8.78 4.99
CA ARG A 52 12.38 8.30 5.14
C ARG A 52 13.41 9.28 4.57
N LEU A 53 13.08 9.97 3.48
CA LEU A 53 13.92 11.07 2.98
C LEU A 53 14.00 12.20 3.99
N ALA A 54 12.88 12.65 4.54
CA ALA A 54 12.84 13.73 5.51
C ALA A 54 13.65 13.43 6.76
N GLU A 55 13.53 12.20 7.29
CA GLU A 55 14.31 11.73 8.44
C GLU A 55 15.83 11.71 8.16
N ASN A 56 16.22 11.24 6.96
CA ASN A 56 17.63 11.12 6.57
C ASN A 56 18.24 12.44 6.06
N ARG A 57 17.40 13.39 5.66
CA ARG A 57 17.75 14.67 5.02
C ARG A 57 16.96 15.82 5.65
N PRO A 58 17.15 16.11 6.93
CA PRO A 58 16.31 17.07 7.66
C PRO A 58 16.44 18.53 7.16
N GLN A 59 17.46 18.83 6.34
CA GLN A 59 17.65 20.16 5.73
C GLN A 59 17.05 20.27 4.32
N ASP A 60 16.73 19.14 3.68
CA ASP A 60 16.17 19.13 2.33
C ASP A 60 14.66 19.42 2.38
N GLN A 61 14.17 20.16 1.41
CA GLN A 61 12.75 20.37 1.20
C GLN A 61 12.17 19.29 0.30
N ILE A 62 11.10 18.65 0.75
CA ILE A 62 10.45 17.55 0.04
C ILE A 62 9.02 17.97 -0.28
N ILE A 63 8.63 17.87 -1.55
CA ILE A 63 7.25 18.06 -1.96
C ILE A 63 6.68 16.71 -2.39
N LEU A 64 5.48 16.41 -1.90
CA LEU A 64 4.71 15.26 -2.32
C LEU A 64 3.46 15.74 -3.06
N LEU A 65 3.31 15.31 -4.32
CA LEU A 65 2.15 15.60 -5.17
C LEU A 65 1.21 14.40 -5.19
N GLU A 66 -0.05 14.63 -4.85
CA GLU A 66 -1.12 13.62 -4.95
C GLU A 66 -2.17 14.11 -5.96
N ALA A 67 -2.57 13.22 -6.85
CA ALA A 67 -3.54 13.54 -7.91
C ALA A 67 -4.96 13.75 -7.38
N GLN A 68 -5.30 13.02 -6.31
CA GLN A 68 -6.60 13.04 -5.66
C GLN A 68 -6.48 13.52 -4.20
N ASN A 69 -7.48 13.25 -3.39
CA ASN A 69 -7.35 13.32 -1.94
C ASN A 69 -6.56 12.12 -1.41
N LEU A 70 -5.91 12.26 -0.25
CA LEU A 70 -5.26 11.15 0.44
C LEU A 70 -6.24 9.97 0.59
N ALA A 71 -5.74 8.76 0.36
CA ALA A 71 -6.50 7.51 0.35
C ALA A 71 -7.51 7.36 -0.82
N GLY A 72 -7.51 8.22 -1.82
CA GLY A 72 -8.39 8.11 -2.98
C GLY A 72 -8.09 6.93 -3.91
N ALA A 73 -6.82 6.49 -3.99
CA ALA A 73 -6.35 5.43 -4.88
C ALA A 73 -6.13 4.08 -4.17
N ALA A 74 -5.43 3.15 -4.81
CA ALA A 74 -5.27 1.74 -4.41
C ALA A 74 -4.85 1.52 -2.95
N SER A 75 -3.98 2.39 -2.40
CA SER A 75 -3.52 2.28 -0.99
C SER A 75 -4.64 2.46 0.02
N GLY A 76 -5.67 3.26 -0.29
CA GLY A 76 -6.85 3.44 0.56
C GLY A 76 -8.04 2.55 0.19
N ARG A 77 -7.91 1.69 -0.83
CA ARG A 77 -9.01 0.86 -1.38
C ARG A 77 -8.75 -0.64 -1.29
N ASN A 78 -7.61 -1.07 -0.75
CA ASN A 78 -7.29 -2.49 -0.62
C ASN A 78 -8.14 -3.18 0.46
N ALA A 79 -7.99 -4.51 0.60
CA ALA A 79 -8.79 -5.31 1.55
C ALA A 79 -8.47 -5.05 3.03
N GLY A 80 -7.48 -4.21 3.35
CA GLY A 80 -7.15 -3.84 4.72
C GLY A 80 -6.31 -4.85 5.49
N PHE A 81 -5.58 -5.73 4.79
CA PHE A 81 -4.67 -6.69 5.41
C PHE A 81 -3.21 -6.27 5.26
N ALA A 82 -2.47 -6.32 6.37
CA ALA A 82 -1.02 -6.38 6.38
C ALA A 82 -0.61 -7.82 6.69
N ILE A 83 0.12 -8.46 5.76
CA ILE A 83 0.33 -9.91 5.76
C ILE A 83 1.82 -10.19 5.72
N ASP A 84 2.30 -11.09 6.59
CA ASP A 84 3.70 -11.47 6.68
C ASP A 84 4.08 -12.66 5.78
N LEU A 85 3.12 -13.54 5.51
CA LEU A 85 3.35 -14.72 4.68
C LEU A 85 3.03 -14.44 3.21
N PRO A 86 3.83 -14.92 2.26
CA PRO A 86 3.54 -14.77 0.84
C PRO A 86 2.26 -15.49 0.44
N HIS A 87 1.54 -14.92 -0.54
CA HIS A 87 0.32 -15.47 -1.10
C HIS A 87 0.55 -16.10 -2.47
N GLY A 88 -0.17 -17.19 -2.76
CA GLY A 88 -0.35 -17.73 -4.10
C GLY A 88 0.25 -19.11 -4.34
N GLN A 89 -0.08 -19.68 -5.50
CA GLN A 89 0.29 -21.04 -5.90
C GLN A 89 1.77 -21.25 -6.25
N GLN A 90 2.56 -20.20 -6.37
CA GLN A 90 3.99 -20.26 -6.74
C GLN A 90 4.92 -20.59 -5.56
N LEU A 91 4.34 -20.93 -4.42
CA LEU A 91 5.08 -21.15 -3.17
C LEU A 91 6.12 -22.27 -3.23
N GLN A 92 5.96 -23.27 -4.09
CA GLN A 92 6.88 -24.42 -4.14
C GLN A 92 8.18 -24.13 -4.91
N ASP A 93 8.15 -23.21 -5.87
CA ASP A 93 9.31 -22.89 -6.70
C ASP A 93 10.26 -21.87 -6.04
N GLU A 94 9.82 -21.20 -4.98
CA GLU A 94 10.52 -20.07 -4.37
C GLU A 94 10.93 -20.26 -2.90
N LEU A 95 11.00 -21.49 -2.39
CA LEU A 95 11.39 -21.78 -0.99
C LEU A 95 12.68 -21.08 -0.55
N SER A 96 13.63 -20.89 -1.47
CA SER A 96 14.91 -20.25 -1.17
C SER A 96 14.79 -18.74 -0.90
N VAL A 97 13.79 -18.07 -1.46
CA VAL A 97 13.57 -16.60 -1.32
C VAL A 97 12.52 -16.25 -0.27
N MET A 98 11.66 -17.20 0.09
CA MET A 98 10.58 -16.99 1.06
C MET A 98 11.04 -16.47 2.43
N PRO A 99 12.10 -17.01 3.07
CA PRO A 99 12.56 -16.49 4.36
C PRO A 99 12.95 -15.02 4.30
N ARG A 100 13.48 -14.58 3.15
CA ARG A 100 13.79 -13.15 2.93
C ARG A 100 12.52 -12.32 2.80
N HIS A 101 11.52 -12.79 2.05
CA HIS A 101 10.24 -12.10 1.88
C HIS A 101 9.51 -11.97 3.21
N ILE A 102 9.42 -13.05 4.00
CA ILE A 102 8.79 -13.04 5.33
C ILE A 102 9.48 -12.04 6.25
N ARG A 103 10.82 -12.04 6.31
CA ARG A 103 11.55 -11.06 7.13
C ARG A 103 11.28 -9.63 6.70
N LEU A 104 11.25 -9.34 5.39
CA LEU A 104 10.95 -8.00 4.89
C LEU A 104 9.52 -7.58 5.20
N ALA A 105 8.54 -8.49 5.03
CA ALA A 105 7.15 -8.23 5.34
C ALA A 105 6.95 -7.94 6.85
N ARG A 106 7.55 -8.75 7.72
CA ARG A 106 7.53 -8.52 9.18
C ARG A 106 8.18 -7.20 9.56
N SER A 107 9.35 -6.88 9.00
CA SER A 107 10.00 -5.59 9.24
C SER A 107 9.13 -4.42 8.77
N ALA A 108 8.39 -4.57 7.67
CA ALA A 108 7.45 -3.55 7.21
C ALA A 108 6.24 -3.41 8.12
N ILE A 109 5.69 -4.53 8.63
CA ILE A 109 4.59 -4.54 9.60
C ILE A 109 5.02 -3.89 10.90
N ASP A 110 6.20 -4.24 11.44
CA ASP A 110 6.77 -3.64 12.65
C ASP A 110 6.96 -2.13 12.49
N TYR A 111 7.45 -1.70 11.32
CA TYR A 111 7.60 -0.28 11.03
C TYR A 111 6.24 0.43 10.96
N LEU A 112 5.22 -0.17 10.31
CA LEU A 112 3.87 0.39 10.30
C LEU A 112 3.28 0.50 11.70
N GLN A 113 3.42 -0.54 12.52
CA GLN A 113 2.99 -0.51 13.92
C GLN A 113 3.67 0.62 14.68
N GLN A 114 4.97 0.79 14.51
CA GLN A 114 5.70 1.89 15.14
C GLN A 114 5.18 3.26 14.71
N GLN A 115 4.86 3.45 13.41
CA GLN A 115 4.28 4.71 12.93
C GLN A 115 2.89 4.95 13.52
N ILE A 116 2.05 3.91 13.58
CA ILE A 116 0.71 3.96 14.17
C ILE A 116 0.78 4.40 15.63
N ASP A 117 1.65 3.76 16.41
CA ASP A 117 1.80 4.05 17.84
C ASP A 117 2.41 5.44 18.08
N THR A 118 3.47 5.79 17.35
CA THR A 118 4.17 7.08 17.50
C THR A 118 3.25 8.26 17.19
N HIS A 119 2.40 8.13 16.18
CA HIS A 119 1.54 9.22 15.72
C HIS A 119 0.08 9.04 16.12
N SER A 120 -0.24 8.05 16.95
CA SER A 120 -1.60 7.77 17.42
C SER A 120 -2.62 7.66 16.26
N ILE A 121 -2.26 6.91 15.21
CA ILE A 121 -3.11 6.77 14.02
C ILE A 121 -4.27 5.80 14.31
N GLU A 122 -5.48 6.31 14.36
CA GLU A 122 -6.68 5.52 14.59
C GLU A 122 -7.16 4.81 13.31
N CYS A 123 -6.52 3.69 12.96
CA CYS A 123 -6.84 2.91 11.77
C CYS A 123 -7.44 1.52 12.06
N GLN A 124 -7.94 1.28 13.26
CA GLN A 124 -8.51 -0.01 13.69
C GLN A 124 -7.50 -1.17 13.55
N TRP A 125 -6.23 -0.92 13.79
CA TRP A 125 -5.17 -1.91 13.70
C TRP A 125 -5.42 -3.08 14.66
N SER A 126 -5.51 -4.30 14.11
CA SER A 126 -5.92 -5.47 14.88
C SER A 126 -5.17 -6.73 14.45
N SER A 127 -4.47 -7.36 15.40
CA SER A 127 -3.78 -8.65 15.21
C SER A 127 -4.78 -9.79 15.23
N ARG A 128 -5.37 -10.13 14.09
CA ARG A 128 -6.37 -11.20 13.96
C ARG A 128 -5.85 -12.45 13.32
N GLY A 129 -4.68 -12.41 12.69
CA GLY A 129 -4.23 -13.44 11.79
C GLY A 129 -5.10 -13.53 10.53
N GLN A 130 -4.94 -14.60 9.80
CA GLN A 130 -5.71 -14.84 8.58
C GLN A 130 -6.13 -16.29 8.46
N TYR A 131 -7.29 -16.52 7.83
CA TYR A 131 -7.81 -17.85 7.50
C TYR A 131 -7.76 -18.04 5.99
N HIS A 132 -7.08 -19.10 5.55
CA HIS A 132 -7.11 -19.56 4.17
C HIS A 132 -8.13 -20.69 4.08
N GLY A 133 -9.37 -20.34 3.73
CA GLY A 133 -10.46 -21.28 3.61
C GLY A 133 -10.47 -21.98 2.25
N ALA A 134 -10.65 -23.28 2.23
CA ALA A 134 -10.84 -24.03 1.01
C ALA A 134 -12.30 -23.97 0.54
N VAL A 135 -12.54 -23.83 -0.77
CA VAL A 135 -13.89 -23.84 -1.36
C VAL A 135 -14.46 -25.25 -1.52
N SER A 136 -13.62 -26.27 -1.46
CA SER A 136 -14.01 -27.68 -1.58
C SER A 136 -13.00 -28.59 -0.88
N ALA A 137 -13.39 -29.87 -0.64
CA ALA A 137 -12.45 -30.87 -0.12
C ALA A 137 -11.31 -31.18 -1.09
N HIS A 138 -11.49 -30.95 -2.38
CA HIS A 138 -10.44 -31.07 -3.38
C HIS A 138 -9.43 -29.90 -3.20
N ALA A 139 -9.92 -28.66 -3.15
CA ALA A 139 -9.06 -27.49 -2.93
C ALA A 139 -8.31 -27.57 -1.59
N PHE A 140 -8.94 -28.12 -0.54
CA PHE A 140 -8.24 -28.32 0.73
C PHE A 140 -6.98 -29.19 0.55
N ARG A 141 -7.11 -30.33 -0.17
CA ARG A 141 -5.98 -31.24 -0.42
C ARG A 141 -4.94 -30.68 -1.41
N THR A 142 -5.37 -29.89 -2.39
CA THR A 142 -4.50 -29.42 -3.48
C THR A 142 -3.86 -28.06 -3.24
N GLU A 143 -4.41 -27.27 -2.30
CA GLU A 143 -3.93 -25.90 -2.01
C GLU A 143 -3.54 -25.75 -0.55
N ILE A 144 -4.42 -26.09 0.40
CA ILE A 144 -4.20 -25.85 1.83
C ILE A 144 -3.15 -26.79 2.43
N GLU A 145 -3.27 -28.11 2.20
CA GLU A 145 -2.29 -29.07 2.70
C GLU A 145 -0.87 -28.87 2.12
N PRO A 146 -0.69 -28.58 0.82
CA PRO A 146 0.62 -28.20 0.28
C PRO A 146 1.19 -26.94 0.92
N PHE A 147 0.35 -25.93 1.15
CA PHE A 147 0.78 -24.72 1.84
C PHE A 147 1.23 -24.99 3.28
N ALA A 148 0.48 -25.81 4.02
CA ALA A 148 0.88 -26.25 5.36
C ALA A 148 2.26 -26.92 5.36
N ARG A 149 2.54 -27.81 4.40
CA ARG A 149 3.86 -28.46 4.27
C ARG A 149 5.00 -27.46 3.98
N VAL A 150 4.72 -26.39 3.22
CA VAL A 150 5.68 -25.31 3.01
C VAL A 150 5.96 -24.57 4.31
N LEU A 151 4.92 -24.26 5.09
CA LEU A 151 5.09 -23.60 6.39
C LEU A 151 5.87 -24.47 7.37
N ASP A 152 5.66 -25.79 7.40
CA ASP A 152 6.48 -26.73 8.18
C ASP A 152 7.97 -26.66 7.81
N GLN A 153 8.29 -26.62 6.52
CA GLN A 153 9.67 -26.51 6.03
C GLN A 153 10.33 -25.17 6.41
N LEU A 154 9.52 -24.12 6.51
CA LEU A 154 9.97 -22.78 6.89
C LEU A 154 10.01 -22.58 8.42
N GLY A 155 9.44 -23.50 9.20
CA GLY A 155 9.28 -23.37 10.65
C GLY A 155 8.26 -22.30 11.05
N GLU A 156 7.29 -22.00 10.16
CA GLU A 156 6.29 -20.96 10.39
C GLU A 156 5.06 -21.52 11.12
N PRO A 157 4.52 -20.78 12.12
CA PRO A 157 3.38 -21.25 12.89
C PRO A 157 2.08 -21.19 12.07
N TYR A 158 1.29 -22.25 12.16
CA TYR A 158 -0.05 -22.31 11.60
C TYR A 158 -0.91 -23.33 12.38
N ARG A 159 -2.22 -23.33 12.10
CA ARG A 159 -3.16 -24.36 12.56
C ARG A 159 -4.03 -24.80 11.38
N LEU A 160 -4.18 -26.11 11.19
CA LEU A 160 -5.22 -26.66 10.32
C LEU A 160 -6.51 -26.80 11.12
N LEU A 161 -7.59 -26.31 10.56
CA LEU A 161 -8.93 -26.33 11.15
C LEU A 161 -9.84 -27.16 10.27
N ASP A 162 -10.59 -28.08 10.87
CA ASP A 162 -11.70 -28.74 10.23
C ASP A 162 -12.95 -27.83 10.20
N ARG A 163 -14.02 -28.28 9.55
CA ARG A 163 -15.26 -27.51 9.42
C ARG A 163 -15.89 -27.13 10.77
N PRO A 164 -16.04 -28.04 11.77
CA PRO A 164 -16.54 -27.69 13.09
C PRO A 164 -15.70 -26.64 13.81
N GLN A 165 -14.39 -26.78 13.78
CA GLN A 165 -13.45 -25.82 14.38
C GLN A 165 -13.54 -24.46 13.72
N LEU A 166 -13.56 -24.41 12.39
CA LEU A 166 -13.71 -23.18 11.63
C LEU A 166 -15.05 -22.48 11.93
N ALA A 167 -16.14 -23.25 12.00
CA ALA A 167 -17.45 -22.71 12.35
C ALA A 167 -17.48 -22.12 13.76
N ALA A 168 -16.78 -22.72 14.71
CA ALA A 168 -16.69 -22.21 16.07
C ALA A 168 -15.85 -20.90 16.14
N GLU A 169 -14.81 -20.77 15.32
CA GLU A 169 -13.92 -19.60 15.35
C GLU A 169 -14.46 -18.39 14.56
N ILE A 170 -15.03 -18.60 13.37
CA ILE A 170 -15.46 -17.51 12.47
C ILE A 170 -16.93 -17.57 12.06
N GLY A 171 -17.71 -18.47 12.63
CA GLY A 171 -19.17 -18.51 12.46
C GLY A 171 -19.67 -19.05 11.11
N THR A 172 -18.80 -19.65 10.28
CA THR A 172 -19.20 -20.23 8.98
C THR A 172 -18.80 -21.67 8.83
N SER A 173 -19.70 -22.48 8.27
CA SER A 173 -19.46 -23.87 7.88
C SER A 173 -19.33 -24.06 6.35
N TYR A 174 -19.16 -22.95 5.62
CA TYR A 174 -19.06 -22.99 4.15
C TYR A 174 -17.86 -23.82 3.68
N SER A 175 -16.69 -23.56 4.24
CA SER A 175 -15.46 -24.27 3.88
C SER A 175 -15.35 -25.61 4.59
N PRO A 176 -14.84 -26.68 3.94
CA PRO A 176 -14.58 -27.97 4.58
C PRO A 176 -13.47 -27.91 5.63
N GLY A 177 -12.62 -26.88 5.58
CA GLY A 177 -11.55 -26.60 6.50
C GLY A 177 -10.76 -25.36 6.06
N ALA A 178 -9.82 -24.94 6.88
CA ALA A 178 -8.95 -23.79 6.64
C ALA A 178 -7.58 -23.99 7.28
N LEU A 179 -6.62 -23.20 6.83
CA LEU A 179 -5.36 -22.95 7.51
C LEU A 179 -5.44 -21.56 8.16
N TYR A 180 -5.16 -21.48 9.44
CA TYR A 180 -5.00 -20.24 10.17
C TYR A 180 -3.51 -19.91 10.34
N ALA A 181 -3.10 -18.68 10.03
CA ALA A 181 -1.77 -18.13 10.25
C ALA A 181 -1.85 -16.84 11.08
N PRO A 182 -1.05 -16.69 12.16
CA PRO A 182 -1.22 -15.58 13.12
C PRO A 182 -0.61 -14.24 12.69
N GLY A 183 0.29 -14.21 11.70
CA GLY A 183 1.14 -13.07 11.35
C GLY A 183 0.46 -11.96 10.53
N ALA A 184 -0.88 -11.94 10.46
CA ALA A 184 -1.61 -10.93 9.71
C ALA A 184 -2.37 -9.96 10.62
N PHE A 185 -2.46 -8.71 10.13
CA PHE A 185 -3.19 -7.62 10.79
C PHE A 185 -4.29 -7.12 9.87
N LEU A 186 -5.40 -6.72 10.47
CA LEU A 186 -6.52 -6.06 9.78
C LEU A 186 -6.57 -4.59 10.18
N MET A 187 -6.89 -3.71 9.23
CA MET A 187 -6.97 -2.28 9.45
C MET A 187 -7.95 -1.61 8.50
N ASN A 188 -8.32 -0.37 8.80
CA ASN A 188 -8.90 0.54 7.80
C ASN A 188 -7.75 1.19 7.01
N PRO A 189 -7.52 0.80 5.74
CA PRO A 189 -6.38 1.29 4.95
C PRO A 189 -6.50 2.77 4.59
N ALA A 190 -7.71 3.30 4.45
CA ALA A 190 -7.91 4.73 4.18
C ALA A 190 -7.55 5.57 5.41
N ALA A 191 -7.92 5.13 6.62
CA ALA A 191 -7.51 5.78 7.86
C ALA A 191 -6.00 5.77 8.03
N LEU A 192 -5.35 4.63 7.74
CA LEU A 192 -3.90 4.51 7.82
C LEU A 192 -3.20 5.46 6.83
N VAL A 193 -3.62 5.51 5.57
CA VAL A 193 -3.03 6.43 4.57
C VAL A 193 -3.21 7.88 4.98
N ARG A 194 -4.41 8.28 5.46
CA ARG A 194 -4.66 9.64 5.97
C ARG A 194 -3.73 9.95 7.14
N GLY A 195 -3.65 9.08 8.15
CA GLY A 195 -2.80 9.27 9.32
C GLY A 195 -1.31 9.35 9.00
N LEU A 196 -0.82 8.51 8.07
CA LEU A 196 0.56 8.57 7.59
C LEU A 196 0.85 9.87 6.83
N GLY A 197 -0.13 10.39 6.09
CA GLY A 197 -0.02 11.67 5.41
C GLY A 197 0.00 12.85 6.39
N ASP A 198 -0.95 12.88 7.32
CA ASP A 198 -1.11 13.97 8.30
C ASP A 198 0.06 14.02 9.31
N SER A 199 0.80 12.92 9.47
CA SER A 199 1.97 12.81 10.36
C SER A 199 3.33 12.91 9.68
N GLN A 200 3.40 13.40 8.44
CA GLN A 200 4.69 13.61 7.77
C GLN A 200 5.57 14.62 8.53
N PRO A 201 6.91 14.48 8.48
CA PRO A 201 7.83 15.46 9.04
C PRO A 201 7.62 16.87 8.46
N GLU A 202 8.01 17.91 9.23
CA GLU A 202 7.79 19.33 8.89
C GLU A 202 8.43 19.77 7.57
N ASN A 203 9.51 19.11 7.13
CA ASN A 203 10.18 19.41 5.86
C ASN A 203 9.53 18.68 4.65
N VAL A 204 8.37 18.01 4.84
CA VAL A 204 7.54 17.45 3.79
C VAL A 204 6.29 18.30 3.61
N THR A 205 6.07 18.82 2.41
CA THR A 205 4.81 19.50 2.06
C THR A 205 4.02 18.63 1.10
N ILE A 206 2.77 18.31 1.47
CA ILE A 206 1.84 17.54 0.62
C ILE A 206 0.87 18.49 -0.10
N TYR A 207 0.76 18.34 -1.41
CA TYR A 207 -0.27 18.98 -2.24
C TYR A 207 -1.22 17.90 -2.76
N GLU A 208 -2.47 17.95 -2.34
CA GLU A 208 -3.55 17.11 -2.85
C GLU A 208 -4.23 17.76 -4.07
N ASN A 209 -5.03 17.01 -4.82
CA ASN A 209 -5.69 17.50 -6.04
C ASN A 209 -4.72 18.19 -7.01
N SER A 210 -3.51 17.66 -7.08
CA SER A 210 -2.39 18.20 -7.84
C SER A 210 -1.84 17.16 -8.82
N PRO A 211 -2.67 16.65 -9.76
CA PRO A 211 -2.23 15.66 -10.73
C PRO A 211 -1.11 16.23 -11.59
N VAL A 212 -0.04 15.45 -11.78
CA VAL A 212 1.00 15.79 -12.73
C VAL A 212 0.47 15.52 -14.13
N ILE A 213 0.43 16.55 -14.99
CA ILE A 213 -0.04 16.46 -16.37
C ILE A 213 1.10 16.45 -17.39
N THR A 214 2.27 16.99 -17.03
CA THR A 214 3.48 16.87 -17.85
C THR A 214 4.73 16.68 -16.99
N ALA A 215 5.69 15.93 -17.51
CA ALA A 215 7.01 15.74 -16.90
C ALA A 215 8.11 16.00 -17.92
N ASN A 216 9.16 16.71 -17.51
CA ASN A 216 10.37 16.95 -18.29
C ASN A 216 11.58 16.56 -17.46
N TYR A 217 12.43 15.69 -18.00
CA TYR A 217 13.63 15.13 -17.34
C TYR A 217 14.93 15.72 -17.88
N GLY A 218 14.87 16.69 -18.83
CA GLY A 218 16.04 17.36 -19.38
C GLY A 218 16.54 18.44 -18.45
N GLY A 219 17.69 18.21 -17.81
CA GLY A 219 18.26 19.14 -16.80
C GLY A 219 17.57 19.00 -15.43
N LYS A 220 17.09 20.10 -14.85
CA LYS A 220 16.24 20.02 -13.64
C LYS A 220 14.89 19.39 -14.00
N ILE A 221 14.45 18.45 -13.18
CA ILE A 221 13.14 17.79 -13.35
C ILE A 221 12.05 18.85 -13.20
N THR A 222 11.18 18.95 -14.20
CA THR A 222 10.05 19.89 -14.15
C THR A 222 8.74 19.11 -14.29
N LEU A 223 7.90 19.18 -13.26
CA LEU A 223 6.56 18.62 -13.26
C LEU A 223 5.54 19.77 -13.29
N THR A 224 4.52 19.64 -14.14
CA THR A 224 3.44 20.62 -14.24
C THR A 224 2.15 19.99 -13.77
N THR A 225 1.43 20.68 -12.92
CA THR A 225 0.04 20.38 -12.51
C THR A 225 -0.91 21.38 -13.22
N PRO A 226 -2.22 21.26 -13.15
CA PRO A 226 -3.14 22.22 -13.76
C PRO A 226 -2.90 23.67 -13.34
N ASN A 227 -2.52 23.90 -12.08
CA ASN A 227 -2.43 25.24 -11.50
C ASN A 227 -1.03 25.65 -11.05
N GLY A 228 -0.07 24.70 -11.04
CA GLY A 228 1.27 24.96 -10.51
C GLY A 228 2.37 24.17 -11.19
N ARG A 229 3.61 24.35 -10.69
CA ARG A 229 4.80 23.70 -11.24
C ARG A 229 5.81 23.37 -10.15
N VAL A 230 6.44 22.20 -10.26
CA VAL A 230 7.59 21.83 -9.41
C VAL A 230 8.86 21.75 -10.27
N ARG A 231 9.97 22.31 -9.76
CA ARG A 231 11.31 22.19 -10.36
C ARG A 231 12.25 21.57 -9.34
N ALA A 232 12.48 20.27 -9.40
CA ALA A 232 13.29 19.55 -8.43
C ALA A 232 14.59 19.00 -9.02
N GLN A 233 15.53 18.64 -8.14
CA GLN A 233 16.74 17.94 -8.54
C GLN A 233 16.52 16.43 -8.62
N GLN A 234 15.66 15.90 -7.77
CA GLN A 234 15.40 14.48 -7.61
C GLN A 234 13.90 14.19 -7.65
N LEU A 235 13.53 13.02 -8.20
CA LEU A 235 12.16 12.56 -8.33
C LEU A 235 12.03 11.13 -7.83
N ILE A 236 11.00 10.88 -7.04
CA ILE A 236 10.53 9.54 -6.71
C ILE A 236 9.12 9.38 -7.25
N LEU A 237 8.88 8.29 -7.98
CA LEU A 237 7.56 7.90 -8.47
C LEU A 237 6.96 6.82 -7.57
N GLY A 238 5.96 7.20 -6.80
CA GLY A 238 5.10 6.32 -6.00
C GLY A 238 3.73 6.09 -6.66
N THR A 239 3.67 6.14 -8.00
CA THR A 239 2.46 6.24 -8.80
C THR A 239 1.84 4.88 -9.18
N GLY A 240 2.39 3.76 -8.66
CA GLY A 240 1.85 2.43 -8.94
C GLY A 240 1.75 2.16 -10.45
N ILE A 241 0.57 1.73 -10.90
CA ILE A 241 0.32 1.42 -12.31
C ILE A 241 0.49 2.61 -13.25
N TYR A 242 0.30 3.84 -12.74
CA TYR A 242 0.47 5.06 -13.54
C TYR A 242 1.94 5.43 -13.81
N THR A 243 2.91 4.65 -13.31
CA THR A 243 4.34 4.88 -13.57
C THR A 243 4.67 4.78 -15.07
N GLU A 244 3.91 4.01 -15.84
CA GLU A 244 4.08 3.91 -17.29
C GLU A 244 3.82 5.25 -18.01
N GLU A 245 2.89 6.05 -17.51
CA GLU A 245 2.57 7.38 -18.07
C GLU A 245 3.78 8.33 -17.94
N PHE A 246 4.61 8.14 -16.92
CA PHE A 246 5.84 8.89 -16.72
C PHE A 246 7.00 8.43 -17.61
N GLY A 247 6.78 7.41 -18.46
CA GLY A 247 7.74 6.90 -19.43
C GLY A 247 8.60 5.74 -18.93
N PHE A 248 8.35 5.21 -17.71
CA PHE A 248 9.08 4.10 -17.11
C PHE A 248 8.25 2.82 -17.11
N TYR A 249 8.91 1.67 -17.21
CA TYR A 249 8.30 0.33 -17.18
C TYR A 249 7.20 0.08 -18.23
N LYS A 250 7.29 0.72 -19.40
CA LYS A 250 6.31 0.56 -20.48
C LYS A 250 6.08 -0.91 -20.82
N ARG A 251 4.81 -1.35 -20.78
CA ARG A 251 4.35 -2.73 -21.03
C ARG A 251 4.92 -3.77 -20.05
N SER A 252 5.37 -3.34 -18.87
CA SER A 252 5.88 -4.22 -17.81
C SER A 252 4.93 -4.34 -16.63
N LEU A 253 3.89 -3.50 -16.57
CA LEU A 253 2.90 -3.51 -15.51
C LEU A 253 1.57 -4.04 -16.06
N LEU A 254 0.98 -5.01 -15.35
CA LEU A 254 -0.36 -5.54 -15.64
C LEU A 254 -1.31 -5.07 -14.52
N PRO A 255 -2.20 -4.10 -14.79
CA PRO A 255 -3.18 -3.69 -13.82
C PRO A 255 -4.22 -4.79 -13.60
N ILE A 256 -4.45 -5.17 -12.33
CA ILE A 256 -5.50 -6.11 -11.94
C ILE A 256 -6.45 -5.36 -11.02
N ALA A 257 -7.71 -5.23 -11.46
CA ALA A 257 -8.77 -4.69 -10.62
C ALA A 257 -9.34 -5.80 -9.74
N LEU A 258 -9.39 -5.56 -8.43
CA LEU A 258 -10.05 -6.42 -7.46
C LEU A 258 -11.25 -5.66 -6.90
N SER A 259 -12.36 -6.37 -6.74
CA SER A 259 -13.54 -5.89 -6.02
C SER A 259 -13.88 -6.84 -4.89
N ALA A 260 -14.25 -6.33 -3.74
CA ALA A 260 -14.67 -7.08 -2.57
C ALA A 260 -16.08 -6.66 -2.15
#